data_0c1697fb51e1a36e4d9b83f7c79489fa
#
_entry.id   0c1697fb51e1a36e4d9b83f7c79489fa
#
_cell.length_a   1.000
_cell.length_b   1.000
_cell.length_c   1.000
_cell.angle_alpha   90.00
_cell.angle_beta   90.00
_cell.angle_gamma   90.00
#
_symmetry.space_group_name_H-M   'P 1'
#
loop_
_entity.id
_entity.type
_entity.pdbx_description
1 polymer ?
#
loop_
_entity_poly.entity_id
_entity_poly.type
_entity_poly.pdbx_seq_one_letter_code
_entity_poly.pdbx_strand_id
1 'polypeptide(L)'
;MSGIFFSLINLIEFVVILGIIGAIIYYSVYLTKKTTETWTVNIDVKTVLDKAIHGLSINGFVPQSRDETSVTLMRDKKPSCIIGGALLCICAIPAIIYAIIGGSKEPLFISVKDNEGKTIVTATGVKAWIMHLKKILQ
;
A
#
# COMPACT_ATOMS: atom_id res chain seq x y z
N MET A 1 -48.95 5.88 -6.67
CA MET A 1 -48.13 4.81 -7.26
C MET A 1 -46.75 5.25 -7.73
N SER A 2 -46.63 6.40 -8.34
CA SER A 2 -45.29 6.91 -8.76
C SER A 2 -44.32 7.14 -7.60
N GLY A 3 -44.79 7.51 -6.39
CA GLY A 3 -43.94 7.72 -5.22
C GLY A 3 -43.32 6.44 -4.67
N ILE A 4 -44.01 5.30 -4.73
CA ILE A 4 -43.46 4.01 -4.29
C ILE A 4 -42.37 3.52 -5.24
N PHE A 5 -42.58 3.67 -6.54
CA PHE A 5 -41.60 3.33 -7.56
C PHE A 5 -40.31 4.15 -7.43
N PHE A 6 -40.44 5.45 -7.21
CA PHE A 6 -39.33 6.37 -7.01
C PHE A 6 -38.54 6.03 -5.74
N SER A 7 -39.25 5.69 -4.66
CA SER A 7 -38.60 5.26 -3.40
C SER A 7 -37.86 3.94 -3.55
N LEU A 8 -38.39 3.01 -4.35
CA LEU A 8 -37.75 1.71 -4.61
C LEU A 8 -36.48 1.86 -5.43
N ILE A 9 -36.49 2.70 -6.48
CA ILE A 9 -35.32 3.01 -7.30
C ILE A 9 -34.24 3.67 -6.44
N ASN A 10 -34.60 4.62 -5.58
CA ASN A 10 -33.65 5.27 -4.67
C ASN A 10 -33.02 4.28 -3.68
N LEU A 11 -33.80 3.30 -3.19
CA LEU A 11 -33.31 2.26 -2.31
C LEU A 11 -32.31 1.36 -3.02
N ILE A 12 -32.58 0.97 -4.26
CA ILE A 12 -31.66 0.15 -5.07
C ILE A 12 -30.37 0.90 -5.34
N GLU A 13 -30.43 2.17 -5.73
CA GLU A 13 -29.25 3.02 -5.93
C GLU A 13 -28.43 3.15 -4.66
N PHE A 14 -29.08 3.35 -3.52
CA PHE A 14 -28.41 3.45 -2.23
C PHE A 14 -27.68 2.16 -1.86
N VAL A 15 -28.29 1.00 -2.07
CA VAL A 15 -27.68 -0.31 -1.82
C VAL A 15 -26.48 -0.54 -2.73
N VAL A 16 -26.59 -0.17 -4.02
CA VAL A 16 -25.48 -0.29 -4.99
C VAL A 16 -24.32 0.60 -4.57
N ILE A 17 -24.57 1.84 -4.18
CA ILE A 17 -23.55 2.77 -3.73
C ILE A 17 -22.83 2.24 -2.48
N LEU A 18 -23.60 1.73 -1.50
CA LEU A 18 -23.02 1.11 -0.30
C LEU A 18 -22.16 -0.10 -0.64
N GLY A 19 -22.58 -0.93 -1.58
CA GLY A 19 -21.82 -2.09 -2.05
C GLY A 19 -20.49 -1.68 -2.68
N ILE A 20 -20.49 -0.65 -3.51
CA ILE A 20 -19.29 -0.11 -4.15
C ILE A 20 -18.32 0.46 -3.10
N ILE A 21 -18.83 1.26 -2.16
CA ILE A 21 -18.03 1.83 -1.08
C ILE A 21 -17.42 0.73 -0.22
N GLY A 22 -18.20 -0.29 0.14
CA GLY A 22 -17.74 -1.44 0.90
C GLY A 22 -16.61 -2.21 0.18
N ALA A 23 -16.76 -2.41 -1.13
CA ALA A 23 -15.75 -3.07 -1.95
C ALA A 23 -14.45 -2.26 -2.02
N ILE A 24 -14.54 -0.95 -2.17
CA ILE A 24 -13.37 -0.06 -2.18
C ILE A 24 -12.65 -0.10 -0.83
N ILE A 25 -13.37 -0.04 0.27
CA ILE A 25 -12.81 -0.10 1.61
C ILE A 25 -12.13 -1.44 1.84
N TYR A 26 -12.78 -2.55 1.49
CA TYR A 26 -12.22 -3.90 1.62
C TYR A 26 -10.93 -4.04 0.83
N TYR A 27 -10.92 -3.59 -0.42
CA TYR A 27 -9.73 -3.66 -1.28
C TYR A 27 -8.59 -2.81 -0.74
N SER A 28 -8.89 -1.60 -0.25
CA SER A 28 -7.91 -0.72 0.35
C SER A 28 -7.28 -1.32 1.61
N VAL A 29 -8.10 -1.90 2.49
CA VAL A 29 -7.61 -2.59 3.69
C VAL A 29 -6.74 -3.80 3.33
N TYR A 30 -7.15 -4.56 2.32
CA TYR A 30 -6.39 -5.70 1.83
C TYR A 30 -4.99 -5.30 1.32
N LEU A 31 -4.91 -4.23 0.53
CA LEU A 31 -3.63 -3.75 -0.02
C LEU A 31 -2.73 -3.08 1.02
N THR A 32 -3.32 -2.46 2.04
CA THR A 32 -2.56 -1.78 3.10
C THR A 32 -2.20 -2.69 4.27
N LYS A 33 -2.64 -3.94 4.24
CA LYS A 33 -2.33 -4.90 5.29
C LYS A 33 -0.83 -5.18 5.34
N LYS A 34 -0.24 -5.04 6.54
CA LYS A 34 1.16 -5.38 6.77
C LYS A 34 1.34 -6.90 6.74
N THR A 35 2.32 -7.35 5.99
CA THR A 35 2.62 -8.78 5.85
C THR A 35 4.13 -8.99 5.73
N THR A 36 4.55 -10.22 5.90
CA THR A 36 5.95 -10.64 5.70
C THR A 36 5.97 -11.71 4.61
N GLU A 37 6.76 -11.50 3.57
CA GLU A 37 6.93 -12.46 2.50
C GLU A 37 8.41 -12.77 2.31
N THR A 38 8.69 -14.04 1.98
CA THR A 38 10.05 -14.52 1.71
C THR A 38 10.07 -15.18 0.34
N TRP A 39 11.04 -14.81 -0.48
CA TRP A 39 11.24 -15.44 -1.79
C TRP A 39 12.74 -15.51 -2.12
N THR A 40 13.07 -16.27 -3.13
CA THR A 40 14.45 -16.48 -3.57
C THR A 40 14.68 -15.82 -4.93
N VAL A 41 15.83 -15.16 -5.09
CA VAL A 41 16.26 -14.56 -6.35
C VAL A 41 17.67 -15.01 -6.68
N ASN A 42 18.01 -15.05 -7.98
CA ASN A 42 19.34 -15.43 -8.47
C ASN A 42 20.23 -14.19 -8.70
N ILE A 43 20.22 -13.27 -7.74
CA ILE A 43 20.97 -12.02 -7.81
C ILE A 43 21.80 -11.91 -6.53
N ASP A 44 22.98 -11.30 -6.63
CA ASP A 44 23.86 -11.04 -5.49
C ASP A 44 23.19 -10.18 -4.41
N VAL A 45 23.51 -10.42 -3.14
CA VAL A 45 22.93 -9.71 -1.98
C VAL A 45 23.06 -8.19 -2.13
N LYS A 46 24.25 -7.70 -2.47
CA LYS A 46 24.50 -6.26 -2.65
C LYS A 46 23.66 -5.69 -3.79
N THR A 47 23.57 -6.42 -4.91
CA THR A 47 22.77 -6.01 -6.07
C THR A 47 21.27 -5.97 -5.75
N VAL A 48 20.77 -6.93 -4.96
CA VAL A 48 19.38 -6.94 -4.51
C VAL A 48 19.07 -5.70 -3.70
N LEU A 49 19.91 -5.36 -2.72
CA LEU A 49 19.71 -4.17 -1.88
C LEU A 49 19.78 -2.89 -2.70
N ASP A 50 20.74 -2.78 -3.61
CA ASP A 50 20.90 -1.60 -4.46
C ASP A 50 19.71 -1.42 -5.41
N LYS A 51 19.23 -2.50 -6.03
CA LYS A 51 18.03 -2.46 -6.88
C LYS A 51 16.78 -2.10 -6.09
N ALA A 52 16.61 -2.65 -4.89
CA ALA A 52 15.48 -2.35 -4.03
C ALA A 52 15.46 -0.86 -3.62
N ILE A 53 16.59 -0.34 -3.18
CA ILE A 53 16.71 1.07 -2.79
C ILE A 53 16.45 1.97 -3.99
N HIS A 54 17.06 1.70 -5.14
CA HIS A 54 16.91 2.52 -6.34
C HIS A 54 15.45 2.49 -6.87
N GLY A 55 14.87 1.30 -6.99
CA GLY A 55 13.52 1.13 -7.50
C GLY A 55 12.45 1.74 -6.59
N LEU A 56 12.62 1.65 -5.29
CA LEU A 56 11.67 2.20 -4.33
C LEU A 56 11.88 3.70 -4.08
N SER A 57 13.10 4.23 -4.29
CA SER A 57 13.34 5.67 -4.17
C SER A 57 12.56 6.49 -5.20
N ILE A 58 12.31 5.93 -6.37
CA ILE A 58 11.45 6.53 -7.39
C ILE A 58 10.02 6.73 -6.87
N ASN A 59 9.56 5.85 -5.97
CA ASN A 59 8.24 5.92 -5.36
C ASN A 59 8.19 6.71 -4.04
N GLY A 60 9.28 7.37 -3.67
CA GLY A 60 9.35 8.24 -2.50
C GLY A 60 9.88 7.58 -1.24
N PHE A 61 10.38 6.35 -1.31
CA PHE A 61 11.03 5.69 -0.17
C PHE A 61 12.43 6.24 0.05
N VAL A 62 12.77 6.49 1.31
CA VAL A 62 14.08 6.96 1.72
C VAL A 62 14.69 5.94 2.68
N PRO A 63 15.95 5.50 2.46
CA PRO A 63 16.60 4.58 3.39
C PRO A 63 16.88 5.27 4.73
N GLN A 64 16.40 4.69 5.81
CA GLN A 64 16.59 5.19 7.18
C GLN A 64 17.76 4.48 7.86
N SER A 65 17.94 3.20 7.58
CA SER A 65 19.00 2.38 8.14
C SER A 65 19.40 1.33 7.11
N ARG A 66 20.69 1.14 6.93
CA ARG A 66 21.22 0.14 6.00
C ARG A 66 22.37 -0.61 6.63
N ASP A 67 22.26 -1.94 6.65
CA ASP A 67 23.34 -2.87 6.98
C ASP A 67 23.80 -3.61 5.70
N GLU A 68 24.78 -4.49 5.83
CA GLU A 68 25.26 -5.31 4.71
C GLU A 68 24.20 -6.24 4.15
N THR A 69 23.25 -6.67 4.99
CA THR A 69 22.23 -7.66 4.64
C THR A 69 20.81 -7.16 4.83
N SER A 70 20.62 -5.92 5.28
CA SER A 70 19.27 -5.39 5.52
C SER A 70 19.19 -3.90 5.25
N VAL A 71 17.99 -3.44 4.94
CA VAL A 71 17.69 -2.02 4.77
C VAL A 71 16.27 -1.75 5.29
N THR A 72 16.12 -0.63 5.98
CA THR A 72 14.81 -0.12 6.39
C THR A 72 14.51 1.13 5.56
N LEU A 73 13.42 1.10 4.81
CA LEU A 73 12.97 2.20 3.98
C LEU A 73 11.73 2.82 4.61
N MET A 74 11.64 4.14 4.53
CA MET A 74 10.48 4.89 5.00
C MET A 74 9.92 5.76 3.89
N ARG A 75 8.61 5.78 3.79
CA ARG A 75 7.89 6.64 2.88
C ARG A 75 6.87 7.46 3.66
N ASP A 76 6.86 8.77 3.40
CA ASP A 76 5.82 9.65 3.93
C ASP A 76 4.55 9.47 3.10
N LYS A 77 3.52 8.90 3.71
CA LYS A 77 2.23 8.74 3.07
C LYS A 77 1.48 10.07 3.14
N LYS A 78 1.37 10.73 1.98
CA LYS A 78 0.60 11.97 1.87
C LYS A 78 -0.85 11.66 1.52
N PRO A 79 -1.84 12.32 2.18
CA PRO A 79 -3.23 12.17 1.79
C PRO A 79 -3.47 12.68 0.37
N SER A 80 -4.30 11.96 -0.40
CA SER A 80 -4.69 12.38 -1.73
C SER A 80 -5.66 13.55 -1.66
N CYS A 81 -5.34 14.67 -2.32
CA CYS A 81 -6.23 15.83 -2.38
C CYS A 81 -7.55 15.51 -3.08
N ILE A 82 -7.54 14.61 -4.06
CA ILE A 82 -8.75 14.20 -4.80
C ILE A 82 -9.69 13.43 -3.90
N ILE A 83 -9.18 12.43 -3.18
CA ILE A 83 -9.99 11.60 -2.26
C ILE A 83 -10.46 12.44 -1.07
N GLY A 84 -9.57 13.27 -0.50
CA GLY A 84 -9.90 14.17 0.60
C GLY A 84 -10.98 15.18 0.21
N GLY A 85 -10.89 15.75 -1.00
CA GLY A 85 -11.89 16.67 -1.52
C GLY A 85 -13.24 16.00 -1.75
N ALA A 86 -13.26 14.77 -2.28
CA ALA A 86 -14.48 13.99 -2.46
C ALA A 86 -15.15 13.68 -1.13
N LEU A 87 -14.38 13.29 -0.11
CA LEU A 87 -14.89 13.04 1.23
C LEU A 87 -15.42 14.30 1.89
N LEU A 88 -14.78 15.43 1.65
CA LEU A 88 -15.22 16.73 2.16
C LEU A 88 -16.58 17.15 1.57
N CYS A 89 -16.81 16.84 0.30
CA CYS A 89 -18.10 17.09 -0.37
C CYS A 89 -19.22 16.22 0.21
N ILE A 90 -18.91 15.00 0.71
CA ILE A 90 -19.88 14.09 1.30
C ILE A 90 -20.10 14.40 2.78
N CYS A 91 -19.01 14.49 3.55
CA CYS A 91 -19.03 14.76 4.98
C CYS A 91 -17.64 15.22 5.44
N ALA A 92 -17.60 16.20 6.34
CA ALA A 92 -16.33 16.73 6.86
C ALA A 92 -15.59 15.74 7.77
N ILE A 93 -16.30 14.92 8.55
CA ILE A 93 -15.71 13.98 9.51
C ILE A 93 -14.85 12.91 8.83
N PRO A 94 -15.32 12.18 7.79
CA PRO A 94 -14.47 11.24 7.06
C PRO A 94 -13.24 11.88 6.42
N ALA A 95 -13.34 13.10 5.93
CA ALA A 95 -12.22 13.82 5.34
C ALA A 95 -11.13 14.12 6.38
N ILE A 96 -11.49 14.51 7.58
CA ILE A 96 -10.56 14.76 8.68
C ILE A 96 -9.85 13.47 9.09
N ILE A 97 -10.59 12.37 9.26
CA ILE A 97 -10.04 11.06 9.59
C ILE A 97 -9.06 10.60 8.51
N TYR A 98 -9.42 10.75 7.25
CA TYR A 98 -8.58 10.40 6.11
C TYR A 98 -7.27 11.21 6.11
N ALA A 99 -7.33 12.50 6.38
CA ALA A 99 -6.14 13.36 6.44
C ALA A 99 -5.18 12.93 7.55
N ILE A 100 -5.69 12.53 8.70
CA ILE A 100 -4.88 12.05 9.83
C ILE A 100 -4.21 10.71 9.49
N ILE A 101 -4.97 9.75 8.97
CA ILE A 101 -4.47 8.41 8.62
C ILE A 101 -3.53 8.49 7.43
N GLY A 102 -3.88 9.29 6.41
CA GLY A 102 -3.09 9.44 5.19
C GLY A 102 -1.73 10.10 5.39
N GLY A 103 -1.53 10.81 6.52
CA GLY A 103 -0.25 11.40 6.88
C GLY A 103 0.71 10.48 7.62
N SER A 104 0.35 9.21 7.86
CA SER A 104 1.21 8.26 8.54
C SER A 104 2.36 7.79 7.65
N LYS A 105 3.51 7.44 8.28
CA LYS A 105 4.66 6.90 7.56
C LYS A 105 4.47 5.42 7.26
N GLU A 106 4.93 4.98 6.09
CA GLU A 106 4.92 3.58 5.68
C GLU A 106 6.34 3.00 5.77
N PRO A 107 6.64 2.14 6.77
CA PRO A 107 7.93 1.46 6.83
C PRO A 107 7.95 0.23 5.94
N LEU A 108 9.08 -0.03 5.32
CA LEU A 108 9.36 -1.26 4.57
C LEU A 108 10.71 -1.80 4.99
N PHE A 109 10.73 -2.95 5.62
CA PHE A 109 11.94 -3.62 6.07
C PHE A 109 12.30 -4.75 5.10
N ILE A 110 13.53 -4.73 4.60
CA ILE A 110 14.05 -5.73 3.66
C ILE A 110 15.27 -6.37 4.29
N SER A 111 15.25 -7.69 4.45
CA SER A 111 16.36 -8.49 4.91
C SER A 111 16.76 -9.49 3.82
N VAL A 112 18.06 -9.66 3.61
CA VAL A 112 18.60 -10.49 2.54
C VAL A 112 19.61 -11.47 3.13
N LYS A 113 19.53 -12.73 2.72
CA LYS A 113 20.42 -13.76 3.18
C LYS A 113 20.99 -14.52 1.98
N ASP A 114 22.30 -14.72 1.93
CA ASP A 114 22.94 -15.57 0.93
C ASP A 114 22.83 -17.04 1.34
N ASN A 115 22.37 -17.89 0.42
CA ASN A 115 22.23 -19.31 0.63
C ASN A 115 22.61 -20.08 -0.63
N GLU A 116 23.82 -20.65 -0.63
CA GLU A 116 24.36 -21.53 -1.69
C GLU A 116 24.26 -20.93 -3.11
N GLY A 117 24.62 -19.67 -3.28
CA GLY A 117 24.57 -18.96 -4.57
C GLY A 117 23.20 -18.39 -4.92
N LYS A 118 22.21 -18.58 -4.08
CA LYS A 118 20.88 -17.95 -4.21
C LYS A 118 20.69 -16.95 -3.06
N THR A 119 19.95 -15.89 -3.34
CA THR A 119 19.65 -14.85 -2.35
C THR A 119 18.22 -14.99 -1.87
N ILE A 120 18.04 -15.16 -0.56
CA ILE A 120 16.73 -15.21 0.07
C ILE A 120 16.37 -13.80 0.52
N VAL A 121 15.27 -13.28 0.00
CA VAL A 121 14.77 -11.93 0.32
C VAL A 121 13.55 -12.06 1.24
N THR A 122 13.61 -11.40 2.38
CA THR A 122 12.47 -11.30 3.31
C THR A 122 12.07 -9.84 3.40
N ALA A 123 10.83 -9.53 3.04
CA ALA A 123 10.29 -8.18 3.10
C ALA A 123 9.11 -8.12 4.06
N THR A 124 9.12 -7.13 4.94
CA THR A 124 8.03 -6.87 5.90
C THR A 124 7.52 -5.46 5.70
N GLY A 125 6.23 -5.33 5.46
CA GLY A 125 5.60 -4.04 5.24
C GLY A 125 4.24 -4.17 4.58
N VAL A 126 3.80 -3.13 3.90
CA VAL A 126 2.53 -3.10 3.17
C VAL A 126 2.61 -4.03 1.96
N LYS A 127 1.62 -4.88 1.80
CA LYS A 127 1.58 -5.91 0.74
C LYS A 127 1.77 -5.35 -0.67
N ALA A 128 1.19 -4.19 -0.96
CA ALA A 128 1.32 -3.55 -2.28
C ALA A 128 2.78 -3.24 -2.63
N TRP A 129 3.56 -2.76 -1.67
CA TRP A 129 4.97 -2.44 -1.87
C TRP A 129 5.84 -3.69 -1.96
N ILE A 130 5.49 -4.75 -1.24
CA ILE A 130 6.17 -6.05 -1.35
C ILE A 130 5.97 -6.63 -2.74
N MET A 131 4.77 -6.55 -3.29
CA MET A 131 4.48 -7.00 -4.67
C MET A 131 5.28 -6.17 -5.69
N HIS A 132 5.38 -4.86 -5.49
CA HIS A 132 6.18 -3.99 -6.35
C HIS A 132 7.66 -4.33 -6.27
N LEU A 133 8.18 -4.59 -5.07
CA LEU A 133 9.55 -5.03 -4.85
C LEU A 133 9.87 -6.33 -5.57
N LYS A 134 8.97 -7.30 -5.54
CA LYS A 134 9.12 -8.55 -6.29
C LYS A 134 9.30 -8.30 -7.79
N LYS A 135 8.52 -7.38 -8.35
CA LYS A 135 8.65 -7.01 -9.77
C LYS A 135 9.99 -6.36 -10.09
N ILE A 136 10.51 -5.53 -9.19
CA ILE A 136 11.81 -4.89 -9.37
C ILE A 136 12.94 -5.92 -9.38
N LEU A 137 12.84 -6.94 -8.53
CA LEU A 137 13.89 -7.96 -8.35
C LEU A 137 13.79 -9.13 -9.31
N GLN A 138 12.72 -9.24 -10.04
CA GLN A 138 12.56 -10.29 -11.07
C GLN A 138 13.27 -9.98 -12.36
#